data_477e65bf225044356e7848203fe1d90d
#
_entry.id   477e65bf225044356e7848203fe1d90d
#
_cell.length_a   1.000
_cell.length_b   1.000
_cell.length_c   1.000
_cell.angle_alpha   90.00
_cell.angle_beta   90.00
_cell.angle_gamma   90.00
#
_symmetry.space_group_name_H-M   'P 1'
#
loop_
_entity.id
_entity.type
_entity.pdbx_description
1 polymer ?
#
loop_
_entity_poly.entity_id
_entity_poly.type
_entity_poly.pdbx_seq_one_letter_code
_entity_poly.pdbx_strand_id
1 'polypeptide(L)'
;MTEELASKVAVVTGAGRNIGRAIALTLAEAGASVVVNARSNRTEVEAVAREIEAAGGKALVHIGDVADAVAVQAMADAAVKQFGGIDILVNNAALRREKPFAEMSYAAWREILDVTLDGAFLCVKACLPGLRKSGAGTIVNIGGLSAHTGAKNRAHVVTAKAGIIGLTRALAHDLADDGITVNCVVPGLIGTPRSKDKPEPAHHLIHRTITGNRGLPEDVAATVRFLCGPGARYINGQAIHTNGGAYLGV
;
A
#
# COMPACT_ATOMS: atom_id res chain seq x y z
N MET A 1 9.35 -23.23 -0.61
CA MET A 1 8.79 -21.93 -0.17
C MET A 1 7.52 -22.23 0.61
N THR A 2 7.32 -21.66 1.76
CA THR A 2 6.10 -21.88 2.56
C THR A 2 4.97 -21.09 1.93
N GLU A 3 3.94 -21.77 1.41
CA GLU A 3 2.72 -21.16 0.85
C GLU A 3 1.79 -20.70 1.99
N GLU A 4 2.31 -19.83 2.87
CA GLU A 4 1.59 -19.38 4.07
C GLU A 4 0.33 -18.55 3.76
N LEU A 5 0.22 -18.06 2.53
CA LEU A 5 -0.96 -17.35 2.01
C LEU A 5 -1.72 -18.16 0.96
N ALA A 6 -1.53 -19.50 0.96
CA ALA A 6 -2.27 -20.38 0.06
C ALA A 6 -3.78 -20.15 0.20
N SER A 7 -4.47 -20.11 -0.93
CA SER A 7 -5.92 -19.84 -1.03
C SER A 7 -6.37 -18.45 -0.60
N LYS A 8 -5.45 -17.54 -0.23
CA LYS A 8 -5.78 -16.14 0.07
C LYS A 8 -5.89 -15.30 -1.21
N VAL A 9 -6.75 -14.29 -1.17
CA VAL A 9 -6.95 -13.33 -2.25
C VAL A 9 -6.51 -11.95 -1.77
N ALA A 10 -5.52 -11.38 -2.44
CA ALA A 10 -4.96 -10.07 -2.12
C ALA A 10 -5.32 -9.04 -3.19
N VAL A 11 -5.79 -7.88 -2.77
CA VAL A 11 -5.95 -6.69 -3.62
C VAL A 11 -4.81 -5.73 -3.30
N VAL A 12 -3.98 -5.38 -4.30
CA VAL A 12 -2.86 -4.44 -4.16
C VAL A 12 -3.08 -3.24 -5.06
N THR A 13 -3.29 -2.06 -4.47
CA THR A 13 -3.50 -0.84 -5.22
C THR A 13 -2.16 -0.19 -5.61
N GLY A 14 -2.10 0.40 -6.83
CA GLY A 14 -0.85 0.99 -7.34
C GLY A 14 0.28 -0.03 -7.50
N ALA A 15 -0.04 -1.23 -7.97
CA ALA A 15 0.85 -2.40 -7.98
C ALA A 15 1.76 -2.51 -9.22
N GLY A 16 1.69 -1.57 -10.18
CA GLY A 16 2.42 -1.70 -11.45
C GLY A 16 3.93 -1.50 -11.34
N ARG A 17 4.45 -0.88 -10.28
CA ARG A 17 5.89 -0.57 -10.13
C ARG A 17 6.33 -0.41 -8.68
N ASN A 18 7.64 -0.36 -8.49
CA ASN A 18 8.28 -0.05 -7.20
C ASN A 18 7.73 -0.91 -6.04
N ILE A 19 7.38 -0.28 -4.91
CA ILE A 19 6.88 -0.94 -3.70
C ILE A 19 5.64 -1.79 -4.00
N GLY A 20 4.67 -1.25 -4.75
CA GLY A 20 3.43 -1.98 -5.06
C GLY A 20 3.68 -3.24 -5.89
N ARG A 21 4.60 -3.17 -6.88
CA ARG A 21 5.03 -4.35 -7.64
C ARG A 21 5.69 -5.39 -6.73
N ALA A 22 6.64 -4.97 -5.90
CA ALA A 22 7.33 -5.87 -4.99
C ALA A 22 6.34 -6.56 -4.03
N ILE A 23 5.36 -5.82 -3.49
CA ILE A 23 4.30 -6.38 -2.65
C ILE A 23 3.48 -7.42 -3.41
N ALA A 24 3.03 -7.11 -4.64
CA ALA A 24 2.23 -8.03 -5.44
C ALA A 24 2.97 -9.35 -5.72
N LEU A 25 4.23 -9.27 -6.12
CA LEU A 25 5.07 -10.43 -6.37
C LEU A 25 5.30 -11.26 -5.09
N THR A 26 5.67 -10.60 -3.99
CA THR A 26 5.95 -11.27 -2.72
C THR A 26 4.73 -11.97 -2.12
N LEU A 27 3.52 -11.38 -2.26
CA LEU A 27 2.28 -12.04 -1.83
C LEU A 27 1.91 -13.22 -2.74
N ALA A 28 2.15 -13.11 -4.05
CA ALA A 28 1.95 -14.21 -4.98
C ALA A 28 2.92 -15.37 -4.72
N GLU A 29 4.19 -15.10 -4.44
CA GLU A 29 5.21 -16.09 -4.04
C GLU A 29 4.85 -16.81 -2.74
N ALA A 30 4.07 -16.17 -1.87
CA ALA A 30 3.53 -16.77 -0.64
C ALA A 30 2.24 -17.56 -0.87
N GLY A 31 1.76 -17.69 -2.14
CA GLY A 31 0.60 -18.49 -2.53
C GLY A 31 -0.70 -17.72 -2.70
N ALA A 32 -0.72 -16.40 -2.54
CA ALA A 32 -1.93 -15.62 -2.73
C ALA A 32 -2.29 -15.44 -4.22
N SER A 33 -3.60 -15.41 -4.52
CA SER A 33 -4.11 -14.88 -5.79
C SER A 33 -4.15 -13.35 -5.70
N VAL A 34 -3.59 -12.62 -6.67
CA VAL A 34 -3.36 -11.17 -6.53
C VAL A 34 -4.11 -10.36 -7.57
N VAL A 35 -4.91 -9.39 -7.12
CA VAL A 35 -5.43 -8.32 -7.98
C VAL A 35 -4.39 -7.21 -8.05
N VAL A 36 -3.89 -6.96 -9.25
CA VAL A 36 -2.84 -5.97 -9.56
C VAL A 36 -3.52 -4.73 -10.13
N ASN A 37 -3.69 -3.68 -9.30
CA ASN A 37 -4.37 -2.47 -9.73
C ASN A 37 -3.39 -1.35 -10.11
N ALA A 38 -3.74 -0.60 -11.15
CA ALA A 38 -3.19 0.73 -11.44
C ALA A 38 -4.28 1.66 -11.98
N ARG A 39 -4.04 2.99 -11.86
CA ARG A 39 -4.98 3.99 -12.35
C ARG A 39 -5.16 3.94 -13.87
N SER A 40 -4.05 3.86 -14.63
CA SER A 40 -4.08 3.98 -16.10
C SER A 40 -2.99 3.21 -16.83
N ASN A 41 -1.86 2.88 -16.20
CA ASN A 41 -0.76 2.21 -16.90
C ASN A 41 -0.98 0.69 -16.96
N ARG A 42 -1.74 0.28 -17.98
CA ARG A 42 -2.06 -1.13 -18.23
C ARG A 42 -0.81 -1.97 -18.47
N THR A 43 0.15 -1.45 -19.26
CA THR A 43 1.37 -2.18 -19.60
C THR A 43 2.19 -2.58 -18.36
N GLU A 44 2.33 -1.68 -17.37
CA GLU A 44 3.06 -1.97 -16.13
C GLU A 44 2.38 -3.09 -15.33
N VAL A 45 1.07 -3.03 -15.15
CA VAL A 45 0.36 -4.06 -14.34
C VAL A 45 0.24 -5.40 -15.06
N GLU A 46 0.12 -5.40 -16.39
CA GLU A 46 0.17 -6.62 -17.18
C GLU A 46 1.55 -7.29 -17.14
N ALA A 47 2.63 -6.50 -17.08
CA ALA A 47 3.96 -7.04 -16.88
C ALA A 47 4.08 -7.74 -15.52
N VAL A 48 3.57 -7.12 -14.45
CA VAL A 48 3.55 -7.72 -13.10
C VAL A 48 2.69 -8.99 -13.07
N ALA A 49 1.52 -8.97 -13.73
CA ALA A 49 0.67 -10.15 -13.80
C ALA A 49 1.36 -11.31 -14.51
N ARG A 50 2.02 -11.06 -15.65
CA ARG A 50 2.81 -12.09 -16.36
C ARG A 50 3.95 -12.65 -15.51
N GLU A 51 4.63 -11.82 -14.70
CA GLU A 51 5.68 -12.29 -13.80
C GLU A 51 5.11 -13.23 -12.72
N ILE A 52 3.95 -12.89 -12.15
CA ILE A 52 3.24 -13.74 -11.19
C ILE A 52 2.84 -15.08 -11.83
N GLU A 53 2.25 -15.03 -13.02
CA GLU A 53 1.80 -16.22 -13.76
C GLU A 53 2.98 -17.10 -14.19
N ALA A 54 4.09 -16.51 -14.64
CA ALA A 54 5.30 -17.25 -15.01
C ALA A 54 5.93 -17.97 -13.80
N ALA A 55 5.71 -17.45 -12.58
CA ALA A 55 6.13 -18.11 -11.33
C ALA A 55 5.11 -19.13 -10.82
N GLY A 56 4.01 -19.40 -11.57
CA GLY A 56 2.95 -20.36 -11.21
C GLY A 56 1.85 -19.77 -10.31
N GLY A 57 1.88 -18.46 -10.03
CA GLY A 57 0.86 -17.77 -9.26
C GLY A 57 -0.37 -17.39 -10.10
N LYS A 58 -1.33 -16.71 -9.45
CA LYS A 58 -2.56 -16.22 -10.11
C LYS A 58 -2.66 -14.72 -9.98
N ALA A 59 -2.91 -14.03 -11.09
CA ALA A 59 -3.06 -12.58 -11.12
C ALA A 59 -4.34 -12.15 -11.85
N LEU A 60 -4.90 -11.01 -11.44
CA LEU A 60 -5.98 -10.32 -12.12
C LEU A 60 -5.59 -8.86 -12.29
N VAL A 61 -5.50 -8.38 -13.52
CA VAL A 61 -5.25 -6.96 -13.82
C VAL A 61 -6.54 -6.16 -13.71
N HIS A 62 -6.49 -5.08 -12.94
CA HIS A 62 -7.58 -4.12 -12.85
C HIS A 62 -7.07 -2.69 -13.10
N ILE A 63 -7.66 -2.00 -14.07
CA ILE A 63 -7.41 -0.57 -14.33
C ILE A 63 -8.55 0.24 -13.77
N GLY A 64 -8.25 1.08 -12.78
CA GLY A 64 -9.22 1.97 -12.14
C GLY A 64 -8.55 2.92 -11.16
N ASP A 65 -9.05 4.15 -11.10
CA ASP A 65 -8.58 5.13 -10.12
C ASP A 65 -9.15 4.80 -8.74
N VAL A 66 -8.32 4.73 -7.73
CA VAL A 66 -8.76 4.49 -6.34
C VAL A 66 -9.58 5.65 -5.78
N ALA A 67 -9.50 6.85 -6.38
CA ALA A 67 -10.33 7.99 -6.03
C ALA A 67 -11.75 7.92 -6.64
N ASP A 68 -12.04 6.93 -7.48
CA ASP A 68 -13.35 6.70 -8.09
C ASP A 68 -14.04 5.51 -7.41
N ALA A 69 -15.11 5.78 -6.67
CA ALA A 69 -15.86 4.76 -5.93
C ALA A 69 -16.44 3.66 -6.83
N VAL A 70 -16.84 3.99 -8.07
CA VAL A 70 -17.37 3.01 -9.03
C VAL A 70 -16.26 2.08 -9.51
N ALA A 71 -15.10 2.64 -9.86
CA ALA A 71 -13.95 1.85 -10.28
C ALA A 71 -13.43 0.94 -9.14
N VAL A 72 -13.44 1.43 -7.91
CA VAL A 72 -13.03 0.66 -6.73
C VAL A 72 -14.01 -0.47 -6.44
N GLN A 73 -15.33 -0.23 -6.53
CA GLN A 73 -16.33 -1.28 -6.38
C GLN A 73 -16.17 -2.35 -7.48
N ALA A 74 -15.98 -1.95 -8.73
CA ALA A 74 -15.75 -2.88 -9.84
C ALA A 74 -14.48 -3.74 -9.63
N MET A 75 -13.44 -3.20 -9.00
CA MET A 75 -12.23 -3.94 -8.62
C MET A 75 -12.54 -5.03 -7.59
N ALA A 76 -13.30 -4.70 -6.54
CA ALA A 76 -13.68 -5.65 -5.51
C ALA A 76 -14.59 -6.75 -6.08
N ASP A 77 -15.56 -6.40 -6.91
CA ASP A 77 -16.46 -7.36 -7.56
C ASP A 77 -15.69 -8.31 -8.50
N ALA A 78 -14.72 -7.79 -9.24
CA ALA A 78 -13.87 -8.58 -10.12
C ALA A 78 -13.00 -9.58 -9.32
N ALA A 79 -12.45 -9.17 -8.17
CA ALA A 79 -11.71 -10.04 -7.26
C ALA A 79 -12.59 -11.21 -6.75
N VAL A 80 -13.78 -10.90 -6.27
CA VAL A 80 -14.74 -11.90 -5.79
C VAL A 80 -15.18 -12.83 -6.91
N LYS A 81 -15.48 -12.30 -8.09
CA LYS A 81 -15.89 -13.09 -9.26
C LYS A 81 -14.78 -14.06 -9.72
N GLN A 82 -13.53 -13.59 -9.76
CA GLN A 82 -12.41 -14.36 -10.30
C GLN A 82 -11.84 -15.36 -9.29
N PHE A 83 -11.76 -14.96 -8.01
CA PHE A 83 -11.03 -15.74 -6.99
C PHE A 83 -11.91 -16.20 -5.82
N GLY A 84 -13.19 -15.80 -5.77
CA GLY A 84 -14.15 -16.25 -4.76
C GLY A 84 -14.22 -15.41 -3.49
N GLY A 85 -13.30 -14.45 -3.27
CA GLY A 85 -13.28 -13.63 -2.06
C GLY A 85 -12.20 -12.55 -2.06
N ILE A 86 -12.04 -11.91 -0.90
CA ILE A 86 -10.95 -10.97 -0.61
C ILE A 86 -10.53 -11.21 0.84
N ASP A 87 -9.26 -11.56 1.06
CA ASP A 87 -8.69 -11.78 2.39
C ASP A 87 -7.74 -10.67 2.80
N ILE A 88 -7.07 -10.05 1.84
CA ILE A 88 -6.01 -9.06 2.05
C ILE A 88 -6.27 -7.84 1.19
N LEU A 89 -6.21 -6.65 1.80
CA LEU A 89 -6.19 -5.37 1.09
C LEU A 89 -4.90 -4.62 1.42
N VAL A 90 -4.14 -4.26 0.39
CA VAL A 90 -2.97 -3.38 0.52
C VAL A 90 -3.23 -2.05 -0.15
N ASN A 91 -3.44 -1.00 0.64
CA ASN A 91 -3.59 0.38 0.19
C ASN A 91 -2.21 0.99 -0.03
N ASN A 92 -1.66 0.81 -1.25
CA ASN A 92 -0.36 1.34 -1.62
C ASN A 92 -0.45 2.51 -2.62
N ALA A 93 -1.53 2.67 -3.36
CA ALA A 93 -1.71 3.75 -4.32
C ALA A 93 -1.50 5.12 -3.66
N ALA A 94 -0.63 5.93 -4.23
CA ALA A 94 -0.33 7.27 -3.73
C ALA A 94 0.29 8.13 -4.82
N LEU A 95 0.08 9.44 -4.72
CA LEU A 95 0.79 10.43 -5.51
C LEU A 95 1.85 11.13 -4.65
N ARG A 96 2.97 11.47 -5.27
CA ARG A 96 4.07 12.20 -4.64
C ARG A 96 4.38 13.43 -5.47
N ARG A 97 4.11 14.59 -4.92
CA ARG A 97 4.42 15.87 -5.54
C ARG A 97 5.07 16.78 -4.52
N GLU A 98 5.86 17.72 -4.99
CA GLU A 98 6.44 18.80 -4.19
C GLU A 98 5.88 20.11 -4.70
N LYS A 99 5.35 20.93 -3.79
CA LYS A 99 4.86 22.26 -4.09
C LYS A 99 4.96 23.14 -2.85
N PRO A 100 5.56 24.35 -2.95
CA PRO A 100 5.55 25.30 -1.86
C PRO A 100 4.13 25.57 -1.37
N PHE A 101 3.94 25.69 -0.05
CA PHE A 101 2.59 25.85 0.51
C PHE A 101 1.88 27.10 -0.01
N ALA A 102 2.62 28.22 -0.14
CA ALA A 102 2.07 29.46 -0.67
C ALA A 102 1.57 29.36 -2.14
N GLU A 103 2.08 28.41 -2.90
CA GLU A 103 1.70 28.18 -4.31
C GLU A 103 0.69 27.02 -4.47
N MET A 104 0.37 26.34 -3.38
CA MET A 104 -0.46 25.14 -3.42
C MET A 104 -1.92 25.53 -3.59
N SER A 105 -2.50 25.21 -4.75
CA SER A 105 -3.94 25.38 -4.96
C SER A 105 -4.73 24.30 -4.19
N TYR A 106 -5.99 24.59 -3.90
CA TYR A 106 -6.90 23.60 -3.30
C TYR A 106 -7.04 22.32 -4.17
N ALA A 107 -7.04 22.48 -5.50
CA ALA A 107 -7.07 21.33 -6.40
C ALA A 107 -5.81 20.45 -6.27
N ALA A 108 -4.62 21.05 -6.18
CA ALA A 108 -3.39 20.29 -5.94
C ALA A 108 -3.36 19.60 -4.57
N TRP A 109 -3.93 20.23 -3.56
CA TRP A 109 -4.15 19.65 -2.24
C TRP A 109 -5.08 18.43 -2.34
N ARG A 110 -6.28 18.59 -2.93
CA ARG A 110 -7.27 17.50 -3.06
C ARG A 110 -6.74 16.34 -3.87
N GLU A 111 -6.05 16.56 -4.99
CA GLU A 111 -5.49 15.49 -5.83
C GLU A 111 -4.68 14.46 -5.02
N ILE A 112 -3.91 14.92 -4.04
CA ILE A 112 -3.09 14.04 -3.21
C ILE A 112 -3.93 13.31 -2.15
N LEU A 113 -4.85 14.04 -1.50
CA LEU A 113 -5.72 13.45 -0.48
C LEU A 113 -6.68 12.44 -1.10
N ASP A 114 -7.31 12.79 -2.23
CA ASP A 114 -8.28 11.95 -2.92
C ASP A 114 -7.69 10.57 -3.27
N VAL A 115 -6.46 10.54 -3.79
CA VAL A 115 -5.81 9.26 -4.13
C VAL A 115 -5.29 8.54 -2.89
N THR A 116 -4.66 9.26 -1.95
CA THR A 116 -3.90 8.60 -0.88
C THR A 116 -4.78 8.24 0.32
N LEU A 117 -5.65 9.15 0.75
CA LEU A 117 -6.47 8.98 1.96
C LEU A 117 -7.89 8.53 1.61
N ASP A 118 -8.58 9.29 0.77
CA ASP A 118 -9.95 8.96 0.39
C ASP A 118 -10.01 7.67 -0.44
N GLY A 119 -9.00 7.43 -1.30
CA GLY A 119 -8.87 6.17 -2.04
C GLY A 119 -8.67 4.95 -1.12
N ALA A 120 -7.90 5.08 -0.04
CA ALA A 120 -7.79 4.00 0.94
C ALA A 120 -9.11 3.74 1.64
N PHE A 121 -9.86 4.79 2.03
CA PHE A 121 -11.21 4.67 2.59
C PHE A 121 -12.16 3.95 1.63
N LEU A 122 -12.19 4.34 0.36
CA LEU A 122 -13.05 3.73 -0.66
C LEU A 122 -12.70 2.26 -0.87
N CYS A 123 -11.41 1.92 -0.96
CA CYS A 123 -10.95 0.54 -1.10
C CYS A 123 -11.36 -0.32 0.10
N VAL A 124 -11.23 0.18 1.32
CA VAL A 124 -11.70 -0.53 2.52
C VAL A 124 -13.21 -0.76 2.43
N LYS A 125 -14.00 0.25 2.11
CA LYS A 125 -15.47 0.13 1.98
C LYS A 125 -15.88 -0.94 0.97
N ALA A 126 -15.27 -0.96 -0.20
CA ALA A 126 -15.60 -1.92 -1.25
C ALA A 126 -15.13 -3.35 -0.93
N CYS A 127 -13.95 -3.50 -0.30
CA CYS A 127 -13.41 -4.82 0.04
C CYS A 127 -13.98 -5.39 1.35
N LEU A 128 -14.62 -4.58 2.19
CA LEU A 128 -15.06 -4.98 3.53
C LEU A 128 -15.98 -6.21 3.56
N PRO A 129 -16.96 -6.38 2.66
CA PRO A 129 -17.78 -7.59 2.64
C PRO A 129 -16.95 -8.87 2.44
N GLY A 130 -15.94 -8.83 1.55
CA GLY A 130 -15.04 -9.94 1.32
C GLY A 130 -14.12 -10.22 2.51
N LEU A 131 -13.53 -9.16 3.09
CA LEU A 131 -12.67 -9.24 4.27
C LEU A 131 -13.41 -9.82 5.49
N ARG A 132 -14.67 -9.46 5.70
CA ARG A 132 -15.52 -10.04 6.74
C ARG A 132 -15.78 -11.53 6.50
N LYS A 133 -16.12 -11.89 5.26
CA LYS A 133 -16.36 -13.29 4.86
C LYS A 133 -15.11 -14.17 5.05
N SER A 134 -13.93 -13.61 4.95
CA SER A 134 -12.65 -14.31 5.20
C SER A 134 -12.54 -14.82 6.64
N GLY A 135 -13.14 -14.15 7.63
CA GLY A 135 -13.02 -14.47 9.05
C GLY A 135 -11.61 -14.19 9.65
N ALA A 136 -10.66 -13.82 8.78
CA ALA A 136 -9.27 -13.47 9.15
C ALA A 136 -8.70 -12.41 8.20
N GLY A 137 -9.52 -11.41 7.87
CA GLY A 137 -9.15 -10.35 6.95
C GLY A 137 -7.93 -9.54 7.42
N THR A 138 -7.17 -9.02 6.48
CA THR A 138 -6.00 -8.17 6.77
C THR A 138 -6.00 -6.94 5.88
N ILE A 139 -5.87 -5.77 6.48
CA ILE A 139 -5.67 -4.49 5.78
C ILE A 139 -4.29 -3.96 6.12
N VAL A 140 -3.48 -3.71 5.09
CA VAL A 140 -2.18 -3.06 5.23
C VAL A 140 -2.19 -1.74 4.47
N ASN A 141 -2.04 -0.65 5.19
CA ASN A 141 -1.92 0.68 4.61
C ASN A 141 -0.43 1.05 4.45
N ILE A 142 -0.04 1.64 3.32
CA ILE A 142 1.32 2.12 3.12
C ILE A 142 1.39 3.60 3.49
N GLY A 143 1.98 3.86 4.64
CA GLY A 143 2.28 5.18 5.16
C GLY A 143 3.49 5.84 4.49
N GLY A 144 4.30 6.51 5.29
CA GLY A 144 5.56 7.10 4.84
C GLY A 144 6.25 7.86 5.97
N LEU A 145 7.57 7.83 5.97
CA LEU A 145 8.42 8.48 6.97
C LEU A 145 8.04 9.94 7.23
N SER A 146 7.72 10.69 6.15
CA SER A 146 7.36 12.11 6.25
C SER A 146 6.10 12.41 7.05
N ALA A 147 5.25 11.42 7.30
CA ALA A 147 4.10 11.58 8.22
C ALA A 147 4.53 11.83 9.67
N HIS A 148 5.73 11.39 10.04
CA HIS A 148 6.30 11.51 11.38
C HIS A 148 7.31 12.66 11.49
N THR A 149 8.08 12.91 10.42
CA THR A 149 9.19 13.88 10.43
C THR A 149 8.83 15.23 9.79
N GLY A 150 7.72 15.30 9.08
CA GLY A 150 7.45 16.41 8.17
C GLY A 150 8.35 16.35 6.92
N ALA A 151 8.07 17.22 5.94
CA ALA A 151 8.91 17.42 4.78
C ALA A 151 8.57 18.75 4.11
N LYS A 152 9.59 19.53 3.73
CA LYS A 152 9.43 20.80 3.03
C LYS A 152 8.70 20.61 1.70
N ASN A 153 7.81 21.53 1.35
CA ASN A 153 7.03 21.56 0.11
C ASN A 153 6.10 20.36 -0.11
N ARG A 154 5.72 19.65 0.96
CA ARG A 154 4.93 18.41 0.88
C ARG A 154 3.75 18.37 1.85
N ALA A 155 3.19 19.53 2.24
CA ALA A 155 2.10 19.62 3.20
C ALA A 155 0.96 18.63 2.90
N HIS A 156 0.48 18.57 1.64
CA HIS A 156 -0.56 17.63 1.19
C HIS A 156 -0.16 16.16 1.36
N VAL A 157 1.07 15.79 0.98
CA VAL A 157 1.57 14.40 1.10
C VAL A 157 1.74 14.01 2.56
N VAL A 158 2.31 14.89 3.38
CA VAL A 158 2.51 14.67 4.82
C VAL A 158 1.16 14.49 5.51
N THR A 159 0.20 15.37 5.24
CA THR A 159 -1.15 15.29 5.83
C THR A 159 -1.87 14.01 5.40
N ALA A 160 -1.84 13.65 4.12
CA ALA A 160 -2.47 12.42 3.64
C ALA A 160 -1.87 11.18 4.31
N LYS A 161 -0.54 11.11 4.43
CA LYS A 161 0.14 9.97 5.06
C LYS A 161 -0.04 9.93 6.59
N ALA A 162 -0.16 11.08 7.25
CA ALA A 162 -0.54 11.14 8.67
C ALA A 162 -2.01 10.70 8.86
N GLY A 163 -2.91 11.11 7.95
CA GLY A 163 -4.29 10.64 7.92
C GLY A 163 -4.41 9.13 7.76
N ILE A 164 -3.56 8.49 6.96
CA ILE A 164 -3.49 7.02 6.83
C ILE A 164 -3.19 6.34 8.17
N ILE A 165 -2.31 6.91 8.99
CA ILE A 165 -2.02 6.37 10.33
C ILE A 165 -3.24 6.49 11.24
N GLY A 166 -3.93 7.64 11.20
CA GLY A 166 -5.19 7.85 11.92
C GLY A 166 -6.28 6.86 11.49
N LEU A 167 -6.48 6.72 10.16
CA LEU A 167 -7.42 5.77 9.57
C LEU A 167 -7.10 4.32 9.99
N THR A 168 -5.82 3.93 10.00
CA THR A 168 -5.38 2.60 10.45
C THR A 168 -5.84 2.31 11.87
N ARG A 169 -5.63 3.26 12.79
CA ARG A 169 -6.02 3.10 14.19
C ARG A 169 -7.53 3.02 14.37
N ALA A 170 -8.28 3.91 13.72
CA ALA A 170 -9.75 3.89 13.78
C ALA A 170 -10.31 2.56 13.26
N LEU A 171 -9.87 2.12 12.07
CA LEU A 171 -10.33 0.86 11.49
C LEU A 171 -9.90 -0.38 12.30
N ALA A 172 -8.77 -0.33 13.00
CA ALA A 172 -8.35 -1.41 13.88
C ALA A 172 -9.33 -1.62 15.05
N HIS A 173 -9.96 -0.54 15.54
CA HIS A 173 -11.03 -0.64 16.53
C HIS A 173 -12.36 -1.07 15.90
N ASP A 174 -12.75 -0.42 14.80
CA ASP A 174 -14.06 -0.63 14.18
C ASP A 174 -14.25 -2.05 13.59
N LEU A 175 -13.13 -2.70 13.19
CA LEU A 175 -13.16 -3.99 12.50
C LEU A 175 -12.61 -5.16 13.34
N ALA A 176 -12.29 -4.93 14.61
CA ALA A 176 -11.74 -5.96 15.49
C ALA A 176 -12.71 -7.14 15.68
N ASP A 177 -13.99 -6.87 15.88
CA ASP A 177 -15.03 -7.88 16.06
C ASP A 177 -15.28 -8.72 14.80
N ASP A 178 -14.91 -8.20 13.63
CA ASP A 178 -14.95 -8.91 12.35
C ASP A 178 -13.71 -9.83 12.16
N GLY A 179 -12.80 -9.89 13.12
CA GLY A 179 -11.54 -10.63 13.03
C GLY A 179 -10.55 -10.04 12.01
N ILE A 180 -10.69 -8.76 11.66
CA ILE A 180 -9.84 -8.07 10.69
C ILE A 180 -8.73 -7.32 11.42
N THR A 181 -7.47 -7.52 11.01
CA THR A 181 -6.34 -6.69 11.46
C THR A 181 -6.08 -5.55 10.49
N VAL A 182 -5.76 -4.38 11.01
CA VAL A 182 -5.46 -3.19 10.22
C VAL A 182 -4.14 -2.59 10.70
N ASN A 183 -3.11 -2.59 9.87
CA ASN A 183 -1.81 -2.04 10.20
C ASN A 183 -1.29 -1.10 9.10
N CYS A 184 -0.34 -0.25 9.47
CA CYS A 184 0.33 0.66 8.55
C CYS A 184 1.82 0.30 8.47
N VAL A 185 2.33 0.04 7.28
CA VAL A 185 3.77 -0.04 7.03
C VAL A 185 4.26 1.34 6.65
N VAL A 186 5.34 1.79 7.31
CA VAL A 186 5.91 3.13 7.13
C VAL A 186 7.30 3.02 6.49
N PRO A 187 7.39 3.07 5.15
CA PRO A 187 8.67 3.02 4.45
C PRO A 187 9.51 4.27 4.73
N GLY A 188 10.82 4.08 4.86
CA GLY A 188 11.81 5.15 4.90
C GLY A 188 12.28 5.56 3.50
N LEU A 189 13.59 5.72 3.37
CA LEU A 189 14.27 6.01 2.11
C LEU A 189 14.41 4.72 1.29
N ILE A 190 13.49 4.50 0.37
CA ILE A 190 13.50 3.31 -0.49
C ILE A 190 14.11 3.66 -1.85
N GLY A 191 15.07 2.83 -2.29
CA GLY A 191 15.75 2.92 -3.58
C GLY A 191 14.80 2.50 -4.71
N THR A 192 14.03 3.45 -5.24
CA THR A 192 13.17 3.24 -6.41
C THR A 192 13.78 3.91 -7.63
N PRO A 193 13.67 3.32 -8.84
CA PRO A 193 14.11 3.97 -10.07
C PRO A 193 13.55 5.39 -10.20
N ARG A 194 14.42 6.34 -10.47
CA ARG A 194 14.06 7.74 -10.73
C ARG A 194 14.53 8.14 -12.12
N SER A 195 13.82 9.07 -12.73
CA SER A 195 14.34 9.75 -13.91
C SER A 195 15.67 10.43 -13.54
N LYS A 196 16.69 10.22 -14.36
CA LYS A 196 18.04 10.81 -14.16
C LYS A 196 18.03 12.35 -14.11
N ASP A 197 16.98 12.96 -14.68
CA ASP A 197 16.83 14.41 -14.78
C ASP A 197 16.19 15.05 -13.54
N LYS A 198 15.78 14.25 -12.54
CA LYS A 198 15.17 14.79 -11.32
C LYS A 198 16.16 14.74 -10.15
N PRO A 199 16.48 15.89 -9.57
CA PRO A 199 17.37 15.96 -8.41
C PRO A 199 16.80 15.16 -7.23
N GLU A 200 17.68 14.74 -6.35
CA GLU A 200 17.26 14.07 -5.12
C GLU A 200 16.43 15.04 -4.25
N PRO A 201 15.29 14.62 -3.69
CA PRO A 201 14.51 15.47 -2.82
C PRO A 201 15.32 15.89 -1.59
N ALA A 202 15.25 17.16 -1.21
CA ALA A 202 16.01 17.68 -0.08
C ALA A 202 15.78 16.93 1.24
N HIS A 203 14.56 16.41 1.48
CA HIS A 203 14.25 15.61 2.67
C HIS A 203 14.98 14.24 2.71
N HIS A 204 15.47 13.73 1.59
CA HIS A 204 16.30 12.53 1.56
C HIS A 204 17.72 12.77 2.10
N LEU A 205 18.20 14.01 2.06
CA LEU A 205 19.50 14.39 2.60
C LEU A 205 19.46 14.60 4.12
N ILE A 206 18.28 14.87 4.68
CA ILE A 206 18.09 15.15 6.10
C ILE A 206 17.94 13.86 6.91
N HIS A 207 17.25 12.86 6.36
CA HIS A 207 16.96 11.60 7.04
C HIS A 207 17.95 10.51 6.61
N ARG A 208 19.06 10.41 7.32
CA ARG A 208 20.02 9.32 7.13
C ARG A 208 19.53 8.07 7.82
N THR A 209 19.71 6.92 7.15
CA THR A 209 19.46 5.60 7.76
C THR A 209 20.58 5.25 8.70
N ILE A 210 20.30 4.65 9.84
CA ILE A 210 21.32 4.11 10.77
C ILE A 210 22.01 2.90 10.12
N THR A 211 21.28 2.13 9.31
CA THR A 211 21.84 1.01 8.54
C THR A 211 22.82 1.44 7.44
N GLY A 212 22.96 2.73 7.17
CA GLY A 212 23.86 3.30 6.17
C GLY A 212 23.40 3.18 4.71
N ASN A 213 22.41 2.36 4.42
CA ASN A 213 21.90 2.08 3.07
C ASN A 213 20.43 2.47 2.92
N ARG A 214 20.01 2.67 1.68
CA ARG A 214 18.58 2.75 1.36
C ARG A 214 17.98 1.36 1.40
N GLY A 215 16.75 1.26 1.90
CA GLY A 215 15.97 0.04 1.76
C GLY A 215 15.55 -0.21 0.30
N LEU A 216 15.23 -1.44 0.00
CA LEU A 216 14.69 -1.87 -1.28
C LEU A 216 13.15 -1.98 -1.20
N PRO A 217 12.43 -1.95 -2.33
CA PRO A 217 11.00 -2.26 -2.37
C PRO A 217 10.67 -3.60 -1.70
N GLU A 218 11.55 -4.56 -1.81
CA GLU A 218 11.46 -5.91 -1.25
C GLU A 218 11.47 -5.91 0.27
N ASP A 219 12.19 -4.99 0.93
CA ASP A 219 12.18 -4.84 2.39
C ASP A 219 10.79 -4.45 2.89
N VAL A 220 10.12 -3.55 2.15
CA VAL A 220 8.75 -3.15 2.47
C VAL A 220 7.78 -4.30 2.19
N ALA A 221 7.97 -5.01 1.07
CA ALA A 221 7.13 -6.14 0.70
C ALA A 221 7.23 -7.30 1.71
N ALA A 222 8.43 -7.57 2.24
CA ALA A 222 8.64 -8.57 3.30
C ALA A 222 7.87 -8.22 4.58
N THR A 223 7.86 -6.94 4.98
CA THR A 223 7.08 -6.47 6.13
C THR A 223 5.58 -6.62 5.88
N VAL A 224 5.09 -6.29 4.67
CA VAL A 224 3.68 -6.47 4.29
C VAL A 224 3.32 -7.95 4.33
N ARG A 225 4.13 -8.83 3.74
CA ARG A 225 3.93 -10.29 3.76
C ARG A 225 3.81 -10.82 5.19
N PHE A 226 4.72 -10.44 6.08
CA PHE A 226 4.65 -10.82 7.48
C PHE A 226 3.32 -10.41 8.13
N LEU A 227 2.87 -9.17 7.92
CA LEU A 227 1.59 -8.68 8.45
C LEU A 227 0.37 -9.41 7.87
N CYS A 228 0.48 -9.95 6.67
CA CYS A 228 -0.57 -10.76 6.03
C CYS A 228 -0.55 -12.22 6.49
N GLY A 229 0.54 -12.68 7.07
CA GLY A 229 0.73 -14.05 7.50
C GLY A 229 0.10 -14.39 8.86
N PRO A 230 0.06 -15.67 9.22
CA PRO A 230 -0.58 -16.15 10.46
C PRO A 230 0.15 -15.64 11.72
N GLY A 231 1.45 -15.37 11.64
CA GLY A 231 2.26 -14.90 12.79
C GLY A 231 1.96 -13.47 13.24
N ALA A 232 1.21 -12.68 12.45
CA ALA A 232 0.94 -11.28 12.76
C ALA A 232 -0.48 -11.03 13.31
N ARG A 233 -1.27 -12.07 13.62
CA ARG A 233 -2.68 -11.90 14.03
C ARG A 233 -2.87 -11.13 15.34
N TYR A 234 -1.85 -10.99 16.17
CA TYR A 234 -1.88 -10.19 17.41
C TYR A 234 -1.30 -8.78 17.21
N ILE A 235 -0.96 -8.40 15.97
CA ILE A 235 -0.49 -7.05 15.61
C ILE A 235 -1.66 -6.32 14.97
N ASN A 236 -2.21 -5.30 15.64
CA ASN A 236 -3.35 -4.53 15.17
C ASN A 236 -3.21 -3.05 15.54
N GLY A 237 -3.60 -2.14 14.64
CA GLY A 237 -3.55 -0.69 14.84
C GLY A 237 -2.13 -0.07 14.82
N GLN A 238 -1.11 -0.82 14.41
CA GLN A 238 0.28 -0.42 14.53
C GLN A 238 0.82 0.29 13.28
N ALA A 239 1.77 1.21 13.50
CA ALA A 239 2.61 1.80 12.46
C ALA A 239 3.99 1.13 12.51
N ILE A 240 4.25 0.19 11.60
CA ILE A 240 5.49 -0.58 11.54
C ILE A 240 6.48 0.13 10.63
N HIS A 241 7.59 0.58 11.22
CA HIS A 241 8.62 1.32 10.51
C HIS A 241 9.60 0.40 9.77
N THR A 242 9.60 0.47 8.43
CA THR A 242 10.58 -0.18 7.56
C THR A 242 11.47 0.91 6.95
N ASN A 243 12.37 1.47 7.78
CA ASN A 243 13.05 2.74 7.45
C ASN A 243 14.56 2.75 7.73
N GLY A 244 15.18 1.61 8.08
CA GLY A 244 16.61 1.53 8.36
C GLY A 244 17.07 2.42 9.54
N GLY A 245 16.16 2.73 10.48
CA GLY A 245 16.44 3.61 11.61
C GLY A 245 16.45 5.11 11.27
N ALA A 246 15.98 5.53 10.10
CA ALA A 246 15.87 6.95 9.74
C ALA A 246 14.88 7.73 10.63
N TYR A 247 14.03 7.03 11.35
CA TYR A 247 13.18 7.55 12.41
C TYR A 247 13.00 6.46 13.47
N LEU A 248 13.30 6.82 14.70
CA LEU A 248 13.06 5.98 15.86
C LEU A 248 11.79 6.54 16.53
N GLY A 249 10.68 5.85 16.32
CA GLY A 249 9.41 6.21 16.97
C GLY A 249 9.51 6.03 18.48
N VAL A 250 8.98 6.97 19.25
CA VAL A 250 8.69 6.87 20.68
C VAL A 250 7.20 6.75 20.86
#